data_0d07567095d85526dbdbf343c0adf6b6
#
_entry.id   0d07567095d85526dbdbf343c0adf6b6
#
_cell.length_a   1.000
_cell.length_b   1.000
_cell.length_c   1.000
_cell.angle_alpha   90.00
_cell.angle_beta   90.00
_cell.angle_gamma   90.00
#
_symmetry.space_group_name_H-M   'P 1'
#
loop_
_entity.id
_entity.type
_entity.pdbx_description
1 polymer ?
#
loop_
_entity_poly.entity_id
_entity_poly.type
_entity_poly.pdbx_seq_one_letter_code
_entity_poly.pdbx_strand_id
1 'polypeptide(L)'
;LLLTLTALYGEFPTAQISRLPSTGAYQEKILKSLKGEKLLRTYYRDGLRALRLTTAAKKLLVDKWPDRFLPYLSGSTETNALKSEVPRRLRLHRMAEVLVTMLNANVTVFPWKKPAIFRPTPLAAAPYINRPAYYSSREVKGLGAQAVKIRGSRSTGLLLTDGVIFTIYNTGTFAMKWEYKAEMRLKAMLQTELCQCRLPGQYQNAALNAIVFGRDMEQMLPLMNDGGGQRDYFVLDGNYQHFYYLTSDHHGELILQLLCDAEQQAVLDAILSQDLSPCRSDWVVENDAMDGNSPVLFAYTCDMPRIKRFDTALELHGKTGTLFCFDFQEDALQQVCGQRVKI
;
A
#
# COMPACT_ATOMS: atom_id res chain seq x y z
N LEU A 1 -3.20 14.41 16.04
CA LEU A 1 -2.84 13.32 15.13
C LEU A 1 -2.88 11.95 15.82
N LEU A 2 -2.07 11.69 16.86
CA LEU A 2 -1.93 10.37 17.50
C LEU A 2 -3.24 9.79 18.05
N LEU A 3 -4.08 10.59 18.71
CA LEU A 3 -5.40 10.16 19.17
C LEU A 3 -6.30 9.75 18.01
N THR A 4 -6.25 10.51 16.91
CA THR A 4 -7.01 10.24 15.68
C THR A 4 -6.61 8.91 15.06
N LEU A 5 -5.31 8.69 14.86
CA LEU A 5 -4.79 7.43 14.31
C LEU A 5 -5.16 6.23 15.18
N THR A 6 -5.04 6.38 16.50
CA THR A 6 -5.44 5.34 17.45
C THR A 6 -6.96 5.08 17.42
N ALA A 7 -7.78 6.10 17.18
CA ALA A 7 -9.24 5.95 17.05
C ALA A 7 -9.61 5.15 15.79
N LEU A 8 -9.01 5.48 14.66
CA LEU A 8 -9.31 4.84 13.36
C LEU A 8 -9.06 3.33 13.37
N TYR A 9 -7.99 2.89 14.02
CA TYR A 9 -7.58 1.47 14.04
C TYR A 9 -7.84 0.77 15.37
N GLY A 10 -8.22 1.52 16.42
CA GLY A 10 -8.44 1.00 17.76
C GLY A 10 -7.17 0.63 18.52
N GLU A 11 -6.06 0.43 17.83
CA GLU A 11 -4.72 0.16 18.37
C GLU A 11 -3.66 0.73 17.43
N PHE A 12 -2.69 1.49 17.96
CA PHE A 12 -1.62 2.09 17.17
C PHE A 12 -0.26 1.55 17.63
N PRO A 13 0.53 0.89 16.76
CA PRO A 13 1.81 0.30 17.13
C PRO A 13 2.81 1.36 17.55
N THR A 14 3.50 1.14 18.69
CA THR A 14 4.48 2.12 19.20
C THR A 14 5.68 2.30 18.29
N ALA A 15 6.03 1.29 17.49
CA ALA A 15 7.11 1.37 16.51
C ALA A 15 6.86 2.41 15.41
N GLN A 16 5.60 2.75 15.13
CA GLN A 16 5.25 3.74 14.11
C GLN A 16 5.27 5.19 14.62
N ILE A 17 5.50 5.41 15.91
CA ILE A 17 5.49 6.78 16.49
C ILE A 17 6.63 7.60 15.91
N SER A 18 7.83 7.03 15.80
CA SER A 18 9.02 7.72 15.26
C SER A 18 8.88 8.13 13.78
N ARG A 19 7.96 7.50 13.05
CA ARG A 19 7.68 7.83 11.65
C ARG A 19 6.64 8.93 11.48
N LEU A 20 5.94 9.34 12.55
CA LEU A 20 4.96 10.42 12.44
C LEU A 20 5.66 11.77 12.19
N PRO A 21 5.02 12.71 11.42
CA PRO A 21 5.61 13.99 11.12
C PRO A 21 5.78 14.83 12.38
N SER A 22 6.97 14.84 12.95
CA SER A 22 7.44 15.75 14.03
C SER A 22 8.81 15.28 14.55
N THR A 23 9.47 16.10 15.36
CA THR A 23 10.73 15.71 16.01
C THR A 23 10.50 14.68 17.12
N GLY A 24 11.47 13.78 17.33
CA GLY A 24 11.37 12.73 18.36
C GLY A 24 11.09 13.28 19.78
N ALA A 25 11.77 14.37 20.16
CA ALA A 25 11.55 15.03 21.45
C ALA A 25 10.11 15.54 21.62
N TYR A 26 9.53 16.10 20.55
CA TYR A 26 8.12 16.54 20.58
C TYR A 26 7.15 15.35 20.67
N GLN A 27 7.43 14.28 19.94
CA GLN A 27 6.62 13.05 20.00
C GLN A 27 6.60 12.46 21.43
N GLU A 28 7.77 12.37 22.08
CA GLU A 28 7.88 11.90 23.47
C GLU A 28 7.11 12.78 24.43
N LYS A 29 7.24 14.11 24.31
CA LYS A 29 6.52 15.09 25.14
C LYS A 29 5.01 14.91 25.00
N ILE A 30 4.49 14.82 23.78
CA ILE A 30 3.07 14.61 23.49
C ILE A 30 2.61 13.26 24.05
N LEU A 31 3.38 12.19 23.85
CA LEU A 31 3.04 10.88 24.36
C LEU A 31 2.97 10.85 25.88
N LYS A 32 3.93 11.52 26.55
CA LYS A 32 3.95 11.65 28.01
C LYS A 32 2.73 12.43 28.52
N SER A 33 2.40 13.57 27.89
CA SER A 33 1.21 14.36 28.23
C SER A 33 -0.08 13.53 28.08
N LEU A 34 -0.30 12.92 26.91
CA LEU A 34 -1.51 12.12 26.65
C LEU A 34 -1.67 10.92 27.61
N LYS A 35 -0.57 10.33 28.06
CA LYS A 35 -0.59 9.29 29.10
C LYS A 35 -0.87 9.88 30.50
N GLY A 36 -0.25 11.02 30.85
CA GLY A 36 -0.50 11.73 32.10
C GLY A 36 -1.96 12.16 32.24
N GLU A 37 -2.56 12.66 31.18
CA GLU A 37 -3.97 13.01 31.07
C GLU A 37 -4.91 11.80 31.00
N LYS A 38 -4.37 10.58 31.07
CA LYS A 38 -5.11 9.31 30.96
C LYS A 38 -5.94 9.19 29.66
N LEU A 39 -5.48 9.80 28.57
CA LEU A 39 -6.13 9.70 27.26
C LEU A 39 -5.62 8.49 26.45
N LEU A 40 -4.34 8.13 26.62
CA LEU A 40 -3.72 6.97 26.02
C LEU A 40 -3.18 6.02 27.09
N ARG A 41 -3.23 4.73 26.79
CA ARG A 41 -2.56 3.68 27.56
C ARG A 41 -1.72 2.80 26.64
N THR A 42 -0.56 2.36 27.14
CA THR A 42 0.21 1.31 26.48
C THR A 42 -0.46 -0.04 26.73
N TYR A 43 -0.59 -0.82 25.67
CA TYR A 43 -1.02 -2.21 25.73
C TYR A 43 0.08 -3.10 25.16
N TYR A 44 0.57 -4.02 26.00
CA TYR A 44 1.59 -4.99 25.65
C TYR A 44 1.06 -6.39 25.92
N ARG A 45 1.09 -7.24 24.90
CA ARG A 45 0.73 -8.65 24.99
C ARG A 45 1.32 -9.40 23.81
N ASP A 46 1.85 -10.59 24.04
CA ASP A 46 2.36 -11.51 23.02
C ASP A 46 3.40 -10.85 22.07
N GLY A 47 4.35 -10.09 22.65
CA GLY A 47 5.38 -9.38 21.89
C GLY A 47 4.91 -8.10 21.19
N LEU A 48 3.60 -7.82 21.14
CA LEU A 48 3.05 -6.66 20.45
C LEU A 48 2.83 -5.49 21.42
N ARG A 49 3.50 -4.37 21.16
CA ARG A 49 3.39 -3.14 21.93
C ARG A 49 2.67 -2.06 21.14
N ALA A 50 1.59 -1.52 21.70
CA ALA A 50 0.78 -0.51 21.05
C ALA A 50 0.13 0.46 22.03
N LEU A 51 -0.43 1.54 21.49
CA LEU A 51 -1.25 2.51 22.20
C LEU A 51 -2.73 2.20 21.96
N ARG A 52 -3.54 2.37 23.01
CA ARG A 52 -5.01 2.30 22.96
C ARG A 52 -5.61 3.52 23.61
N LEU A 53 -6.76 3.97 23.10
CA LEU A 53 -7.55 5.02 23.73
C LEU A 53 -8.17 4.49 25.03
N THR A 54 -8.19 5.37 26.03
CA THR A 54 -9.00 5.14 27.24
C THR A 54 -10.47 5.47 26.98
N THR A 55 -11.35 5.14 27.92
CA THR A 55 -12.77 5.51 27.85
C THR A 55 -12.94 7.04 27.84
N ALA A 56 -12.14 7.77 28.63
CA ALA A 56 -12.16 9.22 28.65
C ALA A 56 -11.80 9.83 27.28
N ALA A 57 -10.74 9.31 26.62
CA ALA A 57 -10.35 9.77 25.29
C ALA A 57 -11.40 9.47 24.23
N LYS A 58 -12.05 8.31 24.29
CA LYS A 58 -13.14 7.97 23.38
C LYS A 58 -14.31 8.94 23.52
N LYS A 59 -14.73 9.22 24.76
CA LYS A 59 -15.78 10.18 25.05
C LYS A 59 -15.40 11.57 24.54
N LEU A 60 -14.22 12.07 24.87
CA LEU A 60 -13.71 13.36 24.41
C LEU A 60 -13.76 13.50 22.87
N LEU A 61 -13.32 12.47 22.14
CA LEU A 61 -13.31 12.52 20.68
C LEU A 61 -14.72 12.50 20.10
N VAL A 62 -15.61 11.69 20.66
CA VAL A 62 -17.00 11.61 20.20
C VAL A 62 -17.78 12.89 20.55
N ASP A 63 -17.61 13.43 21.75
CA ASP A 63 -18.29 14.66 22.18
C ASP A 63 -17.85 15.85 21.30
N LYS A 64 -16.55 15.91 20.94
CA LYS A 64 -16.00 17.04 20.17
C LYS A 64 -16.23 16.92 18.66
N TRP A 65 -16.20 15.69 18.12
CA TRP A 65 -16.35 15.43 16.67
C TRP A 65 -17.16 14.13 16.44
N PRO A 66 -18.46 14.14 16.73
CA PRO A 66 -19.30 12.94 16.63
C PRO A 66 -19.27 12.31 15.23
N ASP A 67 -19.46 13.10 14.19
CA ASP A 67 -19.51 12.62 12.80
C ASP A 67 -18.22 11.91 12.37
N ARG A 68 -17.08 12.30 12.95
CA ARG A 68 -15.77 11.70 12.62
C ARG A 68 -15.50 10.42 13.38
N PHE A 69 -15.92 10.33 14.63
CA PHE A 69 -15.43 9.26 15.51
C PHE A 69 -16.49 8.26 15.96
N LEU A 70 -17.78 8.58 15.92
CA LEU A 70 -18.84 7.60 16.19
C LEU A 70 -18.68 6.30 15.39
N PRO A 71 -18.43 6.33 14.07
CA PRO A 71 -18.29 5.11 13.28
C PRO A 71 -17.14 4.19 13.71
N TYR A 72 -16.16 4.74 14.42
CA TYR A 72 -14.96 4.02 14.86
C TYR A 72 -14.97 3.64 16.34
N LEU A 73 -15.63 4.43 17.17
CA LEU A 73 -15.59 4.31 18.63
C LEU A 73 -16.90 3.82 19.24
N SER A 74 -18.01 3.84 18.50
CA SER A 74 -19.26 3.19 18.89
C SER A 74 -19.15 1.70 18.62
N GLY A 75 -19.30 0.88 19.64
CA GLY A 75 -19.29 -0.56 19.49
C GLY A 75 -19.21 -1.27 20.84
N SER A 76 -19.76 -2.47 20.93
CA SER A 76 -19.78 -3.23 22.17
C SER A 76 -18.36 -3.57 22.64
N THR A 77 -18.20 -3.71 23.94
CA THR A 77 -16.97 -4.17 24.58
C THR A 77 -16.56 -5.58 24.13
N GLU A 78 -17.48 -6.38 23.59
CA GLU A 78 -17.23 -7.71 23.01
C GLU A 78 -16.24 -7.65 21.85
N THR A 79 -16.24 -6.56 21.08
CA THR A 79 -15.19 -6.34 20.09
C THR A 79 -13.80 -6.20 20.71
N ASN A 80 -13.69 -5.95 22.01
CA ASN A 80 -12.40 -5.83 22.69
C ASN A 80 -11.72 -7.18 22.96
N ALA A 81 -12.47 -8.23 23.27
CA ALA A 81 -11.91 -9.58 23.48
C ALA A 81 -11.31 -10.10 22.18
N LEU A 82 -12.07 -10.04 21.09
CA LEU A 82 -11.60 -10.43 19.75
C LEU A 82 -10.45 -9.54 19.23
N LYS A 83 -10.40 -8.27 19.61
CA LYS A 83 -9.28 -7.36 19.30
C LYS A 83 -7.98 -7.70 20.03
N SER A 84 -8.01 -8.56 21.02
CA SER A 84 -6.83 -8.97 21.77
C SER A 84 -6.13 -10.19 21.18
N GLU A 85 -6.72 -10.87 20.21
CA GLU A 85 -6.10 -11.98 19.49
C GLU A 85 -4.90 -11.52 18.64
N VAL A 86 -3.80 -12.23 18.71
CA VAL A 86 -2.55 -11.89 18.03
C VAL A 86 -2.72 -11.65 16.53
N PRO A 87 -3.37 -12.54 15.75
CA PRO A 87 -3.53 -12.36 14.30
C PRO A 87 -4.31 -11.07 13.96
N ARG A 88 -5.32 -10.74 14.78
CA ARG A 88 -6.10 -9.53 14.58
C ARG A 88 -5.31 -8.28 14.92
N ARG A 89 -4.52 -8.30 15.99
CA ARG A 89 -3.64 -7.19 16.38
C ARG A 89 -2.57 -6.95 15.32
N LEU A 90 -1.92 -8.01 14.83
CA LEU A 90 -0.96 -7.92 13.72
C LEU A 90 -1.59 -7.26 12.49
N ARG A 91 -2.81 -7.63 12.15
CA ARG A 91 -3.53 -6.99 11.04
C ARG A 91 -3.75 -5.49 11.29
N LEU A 92 -4.16 -5.10 12.49
CA LEU A 92 -4.34 -3.68 12.84
C LEU A 92 -3.00 -2.92 12.78
N HIS A 93 -1.91 -3.52 13.25
CA HIS A 93 -0.58 -2.94 13.17
C HIS A 93 -0.14 -2.72 11.71
N ARG A 94 -0.31 -3.72 10.85
CA ARG A 94 -0.02 -3.60 9.41
C ARG A 94 -0.86 -2.52 8.72
N MET A 95 -2.12 -2.42 9.07
CA MET A 95 -2.99 -1.36 8.54
C MET A 95 -2.56 0.04 9.03
N ALA A 96 -2.15 0.16 10.28
CA ALA A 96 -1.64 1.42 10.83
C ALA A 96 -0.30 1.82 10.20
N GLU A 97 0.57 0.85 9.92
CA GLU A 97 1.84 1.05 9.22
C GLU A 97 1.62 1.58 7.80
N VAL A 98 0.74 0.93 7.03
CA VAL A 98 0.35 1.42 5.70
C VAL A 98 -0.20 2.84 5.77
N LEU A 99 -1.06 3.15 6.75
CA LEU A 99 -1.60 4.50 6.89
C LEU A 99 -0.50 5.54 7.17
N VAL A 100 0.50 5.22 8.00
CA VAL A 100 1.63 6.12 8.27
C VAL A 100 2.44 6.34 7.00
N THR A 101 2.74 5.29 6.24
CA THR A 101 3.43 5.39 4.95
C THR A 101 2.64 6.27 3.97
N MET A 102 1.33 6.05 3.82
CA MET A 102 0.47 6.89 2.99
C MET A 102 0.47 8.36 3.43
N LEU A 103 0.38 8.61 4.75
CA LEU A 103 0.38 9.96 5.32
C LEU A 103 1.69 10.70 5.00
N ASN A 104 2.83 10.03 5.17
CA ASN A 104 4.15 10.58 4.90
C ASN A 104 4.41 10.80 3.40
N ALA A 105 3.77 9.99 2.55
CA ALA A 105 3.78 10.17 1.10
C ALA A 105 2.75 11.23 0.60
N ASN A 106 2.22 12.08 1.48
CA ASN A 106 1.24 13.12 1.16
C ASN A 106 -0.10 12.61 0.60
N VAL A 107 -0.43 11.33 0.79
CA VAL A 107 -1.71 10.76 0.40
C VAL A 107 -2.81 11.16 1.39
N THR A 108 -3.99 11.50 0.88
CA THR A 108 -5.15 11.82 1.72
C THR A 108 -5.70 10.56 2.38
N VAL A 109 -5.50 10.42 3.70
CA VAL A 109 -5.86 9.19 4.45
C VAL A 109 -7.11 9.35 5.31
N PHE A 110 -7.45 10.58 5.76
CA PHE A 110 -8.55 10.80 6.69
C PHE A 110 -9.91 10.74 5.97
N PRO A 111 -10.89 9.94 6.47
CA PRO A 111 -12.19 9.76 5.81
C PRO A 111 -12.98 11.05 5.58
N TRP A 112 -12.81 12.05 6.44
CA TRP A 112 -13.49 13.36 6.33
C TRP A 112 -12.76 14.37 5.44
N LYS A 113 -11.61 14.01 4.86
CA LYS A 113 -10.83 14.86 3.93
C LYS A 113 -10.90 14.38 2.48
N LYS A 114 -11.66 13.31 2.21
CA LYS A 114 -11.79 12.69 0.89
C LYS A 114 -13.24 12.30 0.62
N PRO A 115 -13.66 12.11 -0.64
CA PRO A 115 -15.00 11.68 -0.98
C PRO A 115 -15.35 10.32 -0.36
N ALA A 116 -16.55 10.17 0.19
CA ALA A 116 -17.02 8.92 0.77
C ALA A 116 -17.67 8.06 -0.31
N ILE A 117 -16.86 7.43 -1.17
CA ILE A 117 -17.31 6.66 -2.34
C ILE A 117 -17.82 5.26 -2.00
N PHE A 118 -17.33 4.65 -0.90
CA PHE A 118 -17.72 3.29 -0.49
C PHE A 118 -18.89 3.35 0.50
N ARG A 119 -20.10 3.66 0.01
CA ARG A 119 -21.35 3.68 0.78
C ARG A 119 -22.33 2.65 0.23
N PRO A 120 -23.27 2.13 1.05
CA PRO A 120 -24.32 1.23 0.56
C PRO A 120 -25.23 1.89 -0.48
N THR A 121 -25.48 3.19 -0.32
CA THR A 121 -26.33 3.99 -1.22
C THR A 121 -25.57 4.46 -2.46
N PRO A 122 -26.23 4.55 -3.62
CA PRO A 122 -25.66 5.18 -4.79
C PRO A 122 -25.19 6.60 -4.50
N LEU A 123 -24.18 7.05 -5.21
CA LEU A 123 -23.72 8.44 -5.15
C LEU A 123 -24.70 9.33 -5.93
N ALA A 124 -25.08 10.46 -5.35
CA ALA A 124 -25.93 11.44 -6.04
C ALA A 124 -25.20 12.07 -7.24
N ALA A 125 -23.89 12.27 -7.13
CA ALA A 125 -23.01 12.67 -8.21
C ALA A 125 -21.66 11.96 -8.01
N ALA A 126 -21.02 11.57 -9.10
CA ALA A 126 -19.69 10.96 -9.06
C ALA A 126 -18.67 12.03 -8.68
N PRO A 127 -17.97 11.92 -7.54
CA PRO A 127 -16.90 12.84 -7.20
C PRO A 127 -15.68 12.59 -8.09
N TYR A 128 -14.88 13.60 -8.32
CA TYR A 128 -13.59 13.48 -8.96
C TYR A 128 -12.48 13.34 -7.92
N ILE A 129 -11.57 12.40 -8.11
CA ILE A 129 -10.40 12.17 -7.25
C ILE A 129 -9.23 12.96 -7.86
N ASN A 130 -9.03 14.18 -7.37
CA ASN A 130 -7.98 15.10 -7.85
C ASN A 130 -6.69 15.06 -7.05
N ARG A 131 -6.63 14.24 -6.01
CA ARG A 131 -5.45 14.03 -5.18
C ARG A 131 -5.39 12.57 -4.75
N PRO A 132 -4.19 11.99 -4.59
CA PRO A 132 -4.06 10.63 -4.09
C PRO A 132 -4.84 10.43 -2.79
N ALA A 133 -5.70 9.42 -2.75
CA ALA A 133 -6.58 9.14 -1.63
C ALA A 133 -6.57 7.64 -1.27
N TYR A 134 -6.19 7.33 -0.05
CA TYR A 134 -6.17 5.96 0.47
C TYR A 134 -7.46 5.65 1.22
N TYR A 135 -8.14 4.59 0.81
CA TYR A 135 -9.34 4.04 1.43
C TYR A 135 -9.01 2.72 2.12
N SER A 136 -9.10 2.70 3.44
CA SER A 136 -8.83 1.49 4.23
C SER A 136 -9.80 0.35 3.88
N SER A 137 -9.39 -0.89 4.12
CA SER A 137 -10.27 -2.05 3.91
C SER A 137 -11.57 -1.97 4.73
N ARG A 138 -11.60 -1.18 5.79
CA ARG A 138 -12.81 -0.90 6.58
C ARG A 138 -13.77 0.00 5.81
N GLU A 139 -13.25 1.04 5.15
CA GLU A 139 -14.06 1.94 4.31
C GLU A 139 -14.60 1.20 3.10
N VAL A 140 -13.75 0.44 2.40
CA VAL A 140 -14.17 -0.40 1.26
C VAL A 140 -15.29 -1.37 1.64
N LYS A 141 -15.24 -1.96 2.83
CA LYS A 141 -16.30 -2.82 3.37
C LYS A 141 -17.59 -2.07 3.72
N GLY A 142 -17.58 -0.75 3.74
CA GLY A 142 -18.75 0.10 3.88
C GLY A 142 -19.78 -0.08 2.77
N LEU A 143 -19.45 -0.72 1.65
CA LEU A 143 -20.36 -1.14 0.59
C LEU A 143 -21.48 -2.12 1.04
N GLY A 144 -21.48 -2.54 2.30
CA GLY A 144 -22.54 -3.39 2.88
C GLY A 144 -22.56 -4.80 2.31
N ALA A 145 -23.69 -5.25 1.75
CA ALA A 145 -23.85 -6.61 1.24
C ALA A 145 -22.82 -7.00 0.16
N GLN A 146 -22.43 -6.08 -0.68
CA GLN A 146 -21.40 -6.32 -1.71
C GLN A 146 -20.03 -6.62 -1.09
N ALA A 147 -19.73 -6.07 0.08
CA ALA A 147 -18.49 -6.33 0.79
C ALA A 147 -18.34 -7.75 1.33
N VAL A 148 -19.42 -8.54 1.39
CA VAL A 148 -19.36 -9.97 1.77
C VAL A 148 -18.51 -10.75 0.77
N LYS A 149 -18.54 -10.37 -0.50
CA LYS A 149 -17.79 -11.01 -1.59
C LYS A 149 -16.27 -10.94 -1.40
N ILE A 150 -15.78 -9.92 -0.67
CA ILE A 150 -14.33 -9.68 -0.43
C ILE A 150 -13.85 -10.14 0.96
N ARG A 151 -14.67 -10.91 1.68
CA ARG A 151 -14.22 -11.57 2.91
C ARG A 151 -13.06 -12.52 2.56
N GLY A 152 -11.98 -12.47 3.34
CA GLY A 152 -10.78 -13.26 3.09
C GLY A 152 -9.68 -12.53 2.31
N SER A 153 -9.99 -11.48 1.54
CA SER A 153 -8.94 -10.66 0.92
C SER A 153 -7.95 -10.13 1.96
N ARG A 154 -6.69 -10.18 1.60
CA ARG A 154 -5.56 -9.68 2.41
C ARG A 154 -5.30 -8.19 2.21
N SER A 155 -6.03 -7.55 1.31
CA SER A 155 -5.92 -6.11 1.09
C SER A 155 -6.11 -5.31 2.38
N THR A 156 -5.22 -4.37 2.60
CA THR A 156 -5.32 -3.36 3.67
C THR A 156 -6.19 -2.18 3.26
N GLY A 157 -6.35 -1.96 1.96
CA GLY A 157 -7.15 -0.89 1.39
C GLY A 157 -6.89 -0.69 -0.09
N LEU A 158 -7.32 0.46 -0.59
CA LEU A 158 -7.16 0.93 -1.95
C LEU A 158 -6.53 2.32 -1.94
N LEU A 159 -5.62 2.56 -2.86
CA LEU A 159 -5.13 3.90 -3.19
C LEU A 159 -5.67 4.27 -4.56
N LEU A 160 -6.32 5.41 -4.65
CA LEU A 160 -6.82 6.01 -5.87
C LEU A 160 -6.00 7.25 -6.17
N THR A 161 -5.48 7.33 -7.38
CA THR A 161 -4.80 8.50 -7.92
C THR A 161 -5.56 8.98 -9.16
N ASP A 162 -5.04 9.93 -9.92
CA ASP A 162 -5.69 10.36 -11.15
C ASP A 162 -5.60 9.26 -12.23
N GLY A 163 -6.74 8.57 -12.42
CA GLY A 163 -6.88 7.49 -13.42
C GLY A 163 -6.23 6.15 -13.06
N VAL A 164 -5.60 5.98 -11.90
CA VAL A 164 -4.95 4.71 -11.51
C VAL A 164 -5.50 4.19 -10.18
N ILE A 165 -5.68 2.89 -10.09
CA ILE A 165 -6.15 2.17 -8.91
C ILE A 165 -5.07 1.21 -8.43
N PHE A 166 -4.69 1.33 -7.16
CA PHE A 166 -3.79 0.39 -6.51
C PHE A 166 -4.51 -0.36 -5.39
N THR A 167 -4.49 -1.70 -5.45
CA THR A 167 -4.84 -2.53 -4.29
C THR A 167 -3.63 -2.61 -3.37
N ILE A 168 -3.81 -2.30 -2.10
CA ILE A 168 -2.72 -2.20 -1.14
C ILE A 168 -2.66 -3.41 -0.24
N TYR A 169 -1.47 -4.01 -0.13
CA TYR A 169 -1.15 -5.14 0.73
C TYR A 169 -0.02 -4.79 1.68
N ASN A 170 0.10 -5.53 2.78
CA ASN A 170 1.25 -5.45 3.68
C ASN A 170 1.56 -6.85 4.22
N THR A 171 2.71 -7.37 3.84
CA THR A 171 3.19 -8.69 4.28
C THR A 171 3.75 -8.65 5.71
N GLY A 172 4.20 -7.47 6.17
CA GLY A 172 4.97 -7.33 7.40
C GLY A 172 6.32 -8.02 7.27
N THR A 173 6.60 -8.99 8.16
CA THR A 173 7.84 -9.76 8.20
C THR A 173 7.71 -11.19 7.69
N PHE A 174 6.55 -11.59 7.18
CA PHE A 174 6.27 -12.98 6.80
C PHE A 174 5.66 -13.04 5.41
N ALA A 175 5.90 -14.14 4.71
CA ALA A 175 5.22 -14.44 3.46
C ALA A 175 3.69 -14.39 3.67
N MET A 176 3.00 -13.71 2.78
CA MET A 176 1.55 -13.56 2.87
C MET A 176 0.88 -14.80 2.29
N LYS A 177 0.03 -15.45 3.09
CA LYS A 177 -0.88 -16.47 2.56
C LYS A 177 -1.91 -15.79 1.69
N TRP A 178 -1.91 -16.16 0.43
CA TRP A 178 -2.75 -15.59 -0.61
C TRP A 178 -3.99 -16.45 -0.84
N GLU A 179 -5.17 -15.88 -0.65
CA GLU A 179 -6.40 -16.55 -1.00
C GLU A 179 -6.87 -16.09 -2.38
N TYR A 180 -6.40 -16.77 -3.44
CA TYR A 180 -6.62 -16.42 -4.84
C TYR A 180 -8.09 -16.05 -5.15
N LYS A 181 -9.04 -16.89 -4.74
CA LYS A 181 -10.48 -16.64 -4.98
C LYS A 181 -10.97 -15.35 -4.32
N ALA A 182 -10.45 -14.99 -3.15
CA ALA A 182 -10.83 -13.76 -2.45
C ALA A 182 -10.27 -12.53 -3.15
N GLU A 183 -9.05 -12.59 -3.65
CA GLU A 183 -8.42 -11.51 -4.39
C GLU A 183 -9.06 -11.30 -5.76
N MET A 184 -9.39 -12.38 -6.48
CA MET A 184 -10.15 -12.29 -7.73
C MET A 184 -11.54 -11.67 -7.54
N ARG A 185 -12.21 -11.98 -6.43
CA ARG A 185 -13.50 -11.34 -6.09
C ARG A 185 -13.32 -9.86 -5.77
N LEU A 186 -12.21 -9.48 -5.10
CA LEU A 186 -11.88 -8.07 -4.87
C LEU A 186 -11.71 -7.33 -6.20
N LYS A 187 -10.93 -7.86 -7.14
CA LYS A 187 -10.77 -7.28 -8.48
C LYS A 187 -12.10 -7.12 -9.21
N ALA A 188 -12.90 -8.18 -9.26
CA ALA A 188 -14.22 -8.14 -9.90
C ALA A 188 -15.15 -7.09 -9.26
N MET A 189 -15.12 -6.97 -7.94
CA MET A 189 -15.89 -5.96 -7.22
C MET A 189 -15.39 -4.54 -7.55
N LEU A 190 -14.08 -4.33 -7.63
CA LEU A 190 -13.51 -3.03 -8.01
C LEU A 190 -13.90 -2.67 -9.43
N GLN A 191 -13.78 -3.60 -10.37
CA GLN A 191 -14.18 -3.39 -11.76
C GLN A 191 -15.66 -3.00 -11.87
N THR A 192 -16.55 -3.69 -11.17
CA THR A 192 -18.00 -3.43 -11.25
C THR A 192 -18.39 -2.21 -10.44
N GLU A 193 -18.08 -2.19 -9.14
CA GLU A 193 -18.60 -1.16 -8.25
C GLU A 193 -17.87 0.18 -8.41
N LEU A 194 -16.54 0.17 -8.52
CA LEU A 194 -15.77 1.40 -8.61
C LEU A 194 -15.73 1.92 -10.04
N CYS A 195 -15.24 1.10 -10.98
CA CYS A 195 -14.95 1.58 -12.34
C CYS A 195 -16.23 1.76 -13.18
N GLN A 196 -17.23 0.89 -13.05
CA GLN A 196 -18.43 0.95 -13.88
C GLN A 196 -19.58 1.74 -13.24
N CYS A 197 -19.75 1.65 -11.91
CA CYS A 197 -20.93 2.21 -11.25
C CYS A 197 -20.66 3.54 -10.56
N ARG A 198 -19.54 3.68 -9.83
CA ARG A 198 -19.33 4.83 -8.93
C ARG A 198 -18.52 5.96 -9.54
N LEU A 199 -17.45 5.62 -10.23
CA LEU A 199 -16.51 6.58 -10.81
C LEU A 199 -16.20 6.26 -12.29
N PRO A 200 -17.20 5.99 -13.15
CA PRO A 200 -16.96 5.59 -14.54
C PRO A 200 -16.24 6.67 -15.33
N GLY A 201 -16.53 7.94 -15.08
CA GLY A 201 -15.88 9.05 -15.79
C GLY A 201 -14.37 9.16 -15.58
N GLN A 202 -13.84 8.56 -14.50
CA GLN A 202 -12.42 8.62 -14.19
C GLN A 202 -11.72 7.26 -14.28
N TYR A 203 -12.42 6.15 -13.95
CA TYR A 203 -11.78 4.84 -13.80
C TYR A 203 -12.36 3.74 -14.70
N GLN A 204 -13.24 4.05 -15.67
CA GLN A 204 -13.84 3.02 -16.54
C GLN A 204 -12.79 2.14 -17.23
N ASN A 205 -11.71 2.75 -17.69
CA ASN A 205 -10.61 2.08 -18.39
C ASN A 205 -9.34 1.99 -17.53
N ALA A 206 -9.43 2.26 -16.23
CA ALA A 206 -8.27 2.24 -15.36
C ALA A 206 -7.70 0.84 -15.18
N ALA A 207 -6.39 0.75 -15.27
CA ALA A 207 -5.66 -0.45 -14.90
C ALA A 207 -5.77 -0.70 -13.39
N LEU A 208 -5.97 -1.96 -13.02
CA LEU A 208 -5.89 -2.39 -11.64
C LEU A 208 -4.45 -2.83 -11.34
N ASN A 209 -3.77 -2.04 -10.55
CA ASN A 209 -2.43 -2.29 -10.06
C ASN A 209 -2.44 -2.73 -8.59
N ALA A 210 -1.31 -3.18 -8.10
CA ALA A 210 -1.15 -3.48 -6.69
C ALA A 210 0.18 -2.93 -6.15
N ILE A 211 0.18 -2.63 -4.85
CA ILE A 211 1.37 -2.32 -4.08
C ILE A 211 1.42 -3.26 -2.88
N VAL A 212 2.54 -3.92 -2.68
CA VAL A 212 2.81 -4.69 -1.47
C VAL A 212 3.90 -4.01 -0.65
N PHE A 213 3.59 -3.73 0.60
CA PHE A 213 4.55 -3.22 1.56
C PHE A 213 5.20 -4.39 2.31
N GLY A 214 6.52 -4.34 2.42
CA GLY A 214 7.33 -5.20 3.26
C GLY A 214 8.15 -4.39 4.25
N ARG A 215 8.91 -5.06 5.09
CA ARG A 215 9.79 -4.43 6.07
C ARG A 215 11.09 -3.93 5.44
N ASP A 216 11.69 -4.73 4.57
CA ASP A 216 12.97 -4.50 3.92
C ASP A 216 12.94 -5.07 2.49
N MET A 217 13.94 -4.77 1.69
CA MET A 217 14.01 -5.21 0.30
C MET A 217 14.21 -6.73 0.14
N GLU A 218 14.79 -7.41 1.13
CA GLU A 218 14.99 -8.86 1.10
C GLU A 218 13.66 -9.64 1.03
N GLN A 219 12.58 -9.06 1.57
CA GLN A 219 11.26 -9.69 1.52
C GLN A 219 10.62 -9.65 0.13
N MET A 220 11.19 -8.93 -0.83
CA MET A 220 10.82 -9.02 -2.24
C MET A 220 11.25 -10.37 -2.85
N LEU A 221 12.38 -10.93 -2.39
CA LEU A 221 12.96 -12.17 -2.93
C LEU A 221 11.98 -13.35 -2.98
N PRO A 222 11.33 -13.75 -1.87
CA PRO A 222 10.36 -14.84 -1.90
C PRO A 222 9.15 -14.54 -2.79
N LEU A 223 8.75 -13.26 -2.95
CA LEU A 223 7.66 -12.90 -3.83
C LEU A 223 8.02 -13.07 -5.31
N MET A 224 9.25 -12.78 -5.68
CA MET A 224 9.74 -12.92 -7.05
C MET A 224 10.13 -14.36 -7.41
N ASN A 225 10.66 -15.12 -6.44
CA ASN A 225 11.16 -16.47 -6.64
C ASN A 225 10.07 -17.56 -6.48
N ASP A 226 8.88 -17.23 -5.98
CA ASP A 226 7.81 -18.21 -5.80
C ASP A 226 7.29 -18.69 -7.17
N GLY A 227 7.65 -19.92 -7.48
CA GLY A 227 7.30 -20.59 -8.75
C GLY A 227 5.84 -21.04 -8.87
N GLY A 228 4.95 -20.59 -7.97
CA GLY A 228 3.51 -20.92 -8.03
C GLY A 228 3.16 -22.34 -7.61
N GLY A 229 4.10 -23.10 -7.10
CA GLY A 229 3.88 -24.49 -6.67
C GLY A 229 3.13 -24.65 -5.35
N GLN A 230 3.06 -23.62 -4.53
CA GLN A 230 2.37 -23.63 -3.25
C GLN A 230 1.16 -22.69 -3.28
N ARG A 231 -0.04 -23.26 -3.26
CA ARG A 231 -1.32 -22.54 -3.31
C ARG A 231 -1.54 -21.51 -2.18
N ASP A 232 -0.69 -21.47 -1.18
CA ASP A 232 -0.82 -20.64 0.01
C ASP A 232 0.03 -19.36 -0.02
N TYR A 233 0.89 -19.19 -1.03
CA TYR A 233 1.79 -18.06 -1.16
C TYR A 233 1.40 -17.14 -2.31
N PHE A 234 1.96 -15.94 -2.31
CA PHE A 234 1.79 -14.97 -3.36
C PHE A 234 2.43 -15.48 -4.67
N VAL A 235 1.72 -15.33 -5.78
CA VAL A 235 2.20 -15.66 -7.13
C VAL A 235 2.05 -14.44 -8.03
N LEU A 236 3.11 -14.08 -8.74
CA LEU A 236 3.09 -13.06 -9.80
C LEU A 236 2.46 -13.67 -11.06
N ASP A 237 1.15 -13.86 -11.07
CA ASP A 237 0.45 -14.58 -12.13
C ASP A 237 -0.29 -13.69 -13.15
N GLY A 238 0.06 -12.40 -13.21
CA GLY A 238 -0.58 -11.44 -14.09
C GLY A 238 -1.96 -10.96 -13.64
N ASN A 239 -2.33 -11.20 -12.37
CA ASN A 239 -3.58 -10.70 -11.81
C ASN A 239 -3.67 -9.18 -11.79
N TYR A 240 -2.54 -8.50 -11.74
CA TYR A 240 -2.41 -7.06 -11.83
C TYR A 240 -1.53 -6.69 -13.00
N GLN A 241 -1.80 -5.55 -13.63
CA GLN A 241 -0.98 -5.05 -14.73
C GLN A 241 0.43 -4.70 -14.21
N HIS A 242 0.50 -4.05 -13.06
CA HIS A 242 1.71 -3.73 -12.35
C HIS A 242 1.59 -4.16 -10.90
N PHE A 243 2.67 -4.66 -10.33
CA PHE A 243 2.73 -5.10 -8.95
C PHE A 243 4.02 -4.60 -8.30
N TYR A 244 3.91 -3.50 -7.59
CA TYR A 244 5.04 -2.80 -7.00
C TYR A 244 5.37 -3.35 -5.61
N TYR A 245 6.66 -3.46 -5.30
CA TYR A 245 7.14 -3.75 -3.97
C TYR A 245 7.75 -2.49 -3.34
N LEU A 246 7.27 -2.11 -2.16
CA LEU A 246 7.77 -0.95 -1.41
C LEU A 246 8.09 -1.34 0.03
N THR A 247 9.13 -0.73 0.57
CA THR A 247 9.45 -0.88 2.00
C THR A 247 8.55 0.02 2.86
N SER A 248 8.30 -0.40 4.10
CA SER A 248 7.49 0.39 5.06
C SER A 248 8.38 1.38 5.82
N ASP A 249 9.13 2.22 5.09
CA ASP A 249 10.06 3.22 5.60
C ASP A 249 10.10 4.46 4.70
N HIS A 250 11.11 5.32 4.89
CA HIS A 250 11.30 6.53 4.11
C HIS A 250 11.52 6.25 2.61
N HIS A 251 12.22 5.19 2.24
CA HIS A 251 12.46 4.83 0.85
C HIS A 251 11.15 4.45 0.14
N GLY A 252 10.35 3.60 0.77
CA GLY A 252 9.03 3.27 0.22
C GLY A 252 8.08 4.46 0.16
N GLU A 253 8.19 5.43 1.08
CA GLU A 253 7.44 6.68 1.05
C GLU A 253 7.80 7.53 -0.19
N LEU A 254 9.08 7.62 -0.54
CA LEU A 254 9.55 8.32 -1.74
C LEU A 254 9.06 7.66 -3.04
N ILE A 255 9.17 6.33 -3.14
CA ILE A 255 8.65 5.62 -4.33
C ILE A 255 7.14 5.79 -4.43
N LEU A 256 6.42 5.73 -3.31
CA LEU A 256 4.97 5.94 -3.30
C LEU A 256 4.59 7.34 -3.77
N GLN A 257 5.38 8.37 -3.45
CA GLN A 257 5.18 9.73 -3.97
C GLN A 257 5.31 9.74 -5.50
N LEU A 258 6.34 9.12 -6.06
CA LEU A 258 6.52 9.00 -7.51
C LEU A 258 5.35 8.25 -8.17
N LEU A 259 4.89 7.14 -7.59
CA LEU A 259 3.73 6.40 -8.10
C LEU A 259 2.42 7.19 -8.03
N CYS A 260 2.35 8.19 -7.16
CA CYS A 260 1.19 9.08 -7.02
C CYS A 260 1.27 10.34 -7.88
N ASP A 261 2.41 10.65 -8.47
CA ASP A 261 2.68 11.87 -9.21
C ASP A 261 3.37 11.55 -10.55
N ALA A 262 2.54 11.39 -11.59
CA ALA A 262 3.02 11.04 -12.92
C ALA A 262 3.94 12.13 -13.54
N GLU A 263 3.79 13.39 -13.15
CA GLU A 263 4.65 14.47 -13.63
C GLU A 263 6.05 14.35 -13.03
N GLN A 264 6.16 14.10 -11.72
CA GLN A 264 7.45 13.87 -11.07
C GLN A 264 8.12 12.60 -11.59
N GLN A 265 7.35 11.54 -11.83
CA GLN A 265 7.86 10.32 -12.43
C GLN A 265 8.43 10.59 -13.84
N ALA A 266 7.70 11.31 -14.68
CA ALA A 266 8.16 11.67 -16.02
C ALA A 266 9.43 12.53 -16.02
N VAL A 267 9.56 13.44 -15.05
CA VAL A 267 10.80 14.24 -14.87
C VAL A 267 11.98 13.34 -14.50
N LEU A 268 11.80 12.38 -13.61
CA LEU A 268 12.86 11.43 -13.24
C LEU A 268 13.25 10.56 -14.45
N ASP A 269 12.26 10.02 -15.17
CA ASP A 269 12.50 9.21 -16.38
C ASP A 269 13.26 10.01 -17.44
N ALA A 270 12.93 11.29 -17.63
CA ALA A 270 13.65 12.17 -18.55
C ALA A 270 15.10 12.39 -18.12
N ILE A 271 15.37 12.56 -16.82
CA ILE A 271 16.74 12.67 -16.29
C ILE A 271 17.53 11.38 -16.53
N LEU A 272 16.94 10.23 -16.23
CA LEU A 272 17.57 8.93 -16.42
C LEU A 272 17.85 8.62 -17.91
N SER A 273 17.09 9.23 -18.81
CA SER A 273 17.20 9.03 -20.26
C SER A 273 18.18 9.99 -20.96
N GLN A 274 18.81 10.95 -20.25
CA GLN A 274 19.58 12.04 -20.87
C GLN A 274 20.69 11.56 -21.81
N ASP A 275 21.40 10.51 -21.42
CA ASP A 275 22.51 9.93 -22.17
C ASP A 275 22.14 8.63 -22.90
N LEU A 276 20.86 8.31 -22.98
CA LEU A 276 20.34 7.08 -23.58
C LEU A 276 19.56 7.37 -24.86
N SER A 277 19.51 6.40 -25.74
CA SER A 277 18.64 6.44 -26.91
C SER A 277 17.19 6.09 -26.52
N PRO A 278 16.17 6.62 -27.23
CA PRO A 278 14.78 6.28 -26.98
C PRO A 278 14.52 4.77 -27.03
N CYS A 279 13.51 4.32 -26.28
CA CYS A 279 13.08 2.93 -26.33
C CYS A 279 12.73 2.50 -27.76
N ARG A 280 12.99 1.24 -28.08
CA ARG A 280 12.70 0.66 -29.39
C ARG A 280 11.53 -0.31 -29.29
N SER A 281 10.43 0.04 -29.92
CA SER A 281 9.20 -0.78 -29.94
C SER A 281 9.34 -2.06 -30.76
N ASP A 282 10.34 -2.14 -31.66
CA ASP A 282 10.69 -3.31 -32.46
C ASP A 282 11.53 -4.35 -31.68
N TRP A 283 11.91 -4.04 -30.44
CA TRP A 283 12.65 -4.97 -29.59
C TRP A 283 11.72 -5.94 -28.88
N VAL A 284 12.19 -7.18 -28.79
CA VAL A 284 11.47 -8.29 -28.11
C VAL A 284 11.49 -8.12 -26.60
N VAL A 285 12.48 -7.40 -26.07
CA VAL A 285 12.63 -7.13 -24.64
C VAL A 285 12.01 -5.77 -24.31
N GLU A 286 11.05 -5.75 -23.39
CA GLU A 286 10.47 -4.50 -22.87
C GLU A 286 11.58 -3.60 -22.30
N ASN A 287 11.62 -2.32 -22.68
CA ASN A 287 12.65 -1.39 -22.23
C ASN A 287 12.09 0.04 -22.16
N ASP A 288 12.72 0.89 -21.35
CA ASP A 288 12.40 2.33 -21.25
C ASP A 288 13.36 3.17 -22.10
N ALA A 289 14.58 2.68 -22.28
CA ALA A 289 15.62 3.33 -23.07
C ALA A 289 16.63 2.30 -23.60
N MET A 290 17.59 2.76 -24.40
CA MET A 290 18.65 1.94 -24.95
C MET A 290 20.00 2.56 -24.65
N ASP A 291 20.94 1.76 -24.14
CA ASP A 291 22.37 2.08 -24.08
C ASP A 291 23.08 1.36 -25.24
N GLY A 292 23.27 2.08 -26.34
CA GLY A 292 23.70 1.49 -27.61
C GLY A 292 22.72 0.41 -28.08
N ASN A 293 23.13 -0.86 -28.01
CA ASN A 293 22.31 -2.01 -28.34
C ASN A 293 21.80 -2.79 -27.11
N SER A 294 22.00 -2.26 -25.91
CA SER A 294 21.56 -2.89 -24.66
C SER A 294 20.27 -2.23 -24.15
N PRO A 295 19.19 -2.99 -23.89
CA PRO A 295 17.98 -2.42 -23.34
C PRO A 295 18.18 -1.99 -21.89
N VAL A 296 17.60 -0.86 -21.53
CA VAL A 296 17.59 -0.32 -20.18
C VAL A 296 16.16 -0.32 -19.64
N LEU A 297 15.97 -0.86 -18.44
CA LEU A 297 14.70 -0.83 -17.73
C LEU A 297 14.82 0.03 -16.46
N PHE A 298 13.89 0.97 -16.28
CA PHE A 298 13.80 1.75 -15.05
C PHE A 298 13.07 0.96 -13.97
N ALA A 299 13.85 0.30 -13.11
CA ALA A 299 13.39 -0.61 -12.07
C ALA A 299 13.19 0.08 -10.70
N TYR A 300 13.42 1.38 -10.59
CA TYR A 300 13.36 2.13 -9.34
C TYR A 300 11.99 2.08 -8.63
N THR A 301 10.90 1.82 -9.36
CA THR A 301 9.57 1.61 -8.76
C THR A 301 9.36 0.22 -8.21
N CYS A 302 10.29 -0.73 -8.45
CA CYS A 302 10.18 -2.15 -8.08
C CYS A 302 8.89 -2.82 -8.58
N ASP A 303 8.56 -2.63 -9.86
CA ASP A 303 7.51 -3.39 -10.53
C ASP A 303 7.97 -4.82 -10.79
N MET A 304 7.65 -5.71 -9.87
CA MET A 304 8.14 -7.09 -9.85
C MET A 304 7.82 -7.87 -11.14
N PRO A 305 6.59 -7.88 -11.68
CA PRO A 305 6.29 -8.54 -12.96
C PRO A 305 7.13 -8.00 -14.11
N ARG A 306 7.35 -6.70 -14.16
CA ARG A 306 8.11 -6.04 -15.23
C ARG A 306 9.59 -6.43 -15.18
N ILE A 307 10.17 -6.40 -13.98
CA ILE A 307 11.56 -6.84 -13.74
C ILE A 307 11.72 -8.32 -14.13
N LYS A 308 10.78 -9.17 -13.73
CA LYS A 308 10.82 -10.61 -14.04
C LYS A 308 10.70 -10.87 -15.56
N ARG A 309 9.82 -10.14 -16.26
CA ARG A 309 9.70 -10.24 -17.73
C ARG A 309 10.98 -9.80 -18.43
N PHE A 310 11.60 -8.71 -17.97
CA PHE A 310 12.85 -8.21 -18.52
C PHE A 310 13.98 -9.25 -18.38
N ASP A 311 14.22 -9.76 -17.18
CA ASP A 311 15.22 -10.79 -16.90
C ASP A 311 15.00 -12.05 -17.74
N THR A 312 13.76 -12.58 -17.75
CA THR A 312 13.41 -13.76 -18.54
C THR A 312 13.61 -13.55 -20.05
N ALA A 313 13.25 -12.37 -20.57
CA ALA A 313 13.42 -12.07 -21.99
C ALA A 313 14.90 -11.97 -22.38
N LEU A 314 15.75 -11.36 -21.55
CA LEU A 314 17.19 -11.31 -21.77
C LEU A 314 17.81 -12.72 -21.82
N GLU A 315 17.39 -13.59 -20.90
CA GLU A 315 17.84 -14.99 -20.87
C GLU A 315 17.43 -15.74 -22.12
N LEU A 316 16.14 -15.68 -22.51
CA LEU A 316 15.61 -16.36 -23.69
C LEU A 316 16.26 -15.90 -24.99
N HIS A 317 16.58 -14.63 -25.11
CA HIS A 317 17.16 -14.06 -26.34
C HIS A 317 18.70 -13.99 -26.32
N GLY A 318 19.34 -14.48 -25.27
CA GLY A 318 20.79 -14.45 -25.12
C GLY A 318 21.40 -13.05 -25.11
N LYS A 319 20.63 -12.04 -24.68
CA LYS A 319 21.03 -10.63 -24.64
C LYS A 319 21.40 -10.20 -23.23
N THR A 320 22.11 -9.09 -23.11
CA THR A 320 22.37 -8.40 -21.83
C THR A 320 21.57 -7.11 -21.77
N GLY A 321 21.19 -6.69 -20.57
CA GLY A 321 20.47 -5.44 -20.34
C GLY A 321 20.84 -4.81 -19.02
N THR A 322 20.40 -3.58 -18.78
CA THR A 322 20.70 -2.82 -17.55
C THR A 322 19.40 -2.45 -16.82
N LEU A 323 19.41 -2.58 -15.50
CA LEU A 323 18.38 -2.03 -14.61
C LEU A 323 18.88 -0.75 -13.96
N PHE A 324 18.07 0.30 -14.02
CA PHE A 324 18.30 1.52 -13.25
C PHE A 324 17.43 1.48 -11.99
N CYS A 325 18.06 1.48 -10.84
CA CYS A 325 17.41 1.44 -9.53
C CYS A 325 18.06 2.43 -8.56
N PHE A 326 17.49 2.58 -7.38
CA PHE A 326 18.13 3.29 -6.28
C PHE A 326 19.11 2.38 -5.54
N ASP A 327 20.15 2.93 -4.93
CA ASP A 327 21.20 2.22 -4.21
C ASP A 327 20.64 1.19 -3.20
N PHE A 328 19.58 1.53 -2.47
CA PHE A 328 18.97 0.65 -1.47
C PHE A 328 18.24 -0.56 -2.07
N GLN A 329 18.05 -0.61 -3.38
CA GLN A 329 17.37 -1.71 -4.10
C GLN A 329 18.38 -2.68 -4.74
N GLU A 330 19.62 -2.23 -4.96
CA GLU A 330 20.64 -2.91 -5.74
C GLU A 330 20.88 -4.34 -5.25
N ASP A 331 21.22 -4.53 -3.97
CA ASP A 331 21.52 -5.85 -3.40
C ASP A 331 20.37 -6.86 -3.57
N ALA A 332 19.13 -6.40 -3.43
CA ALA A 332 17.95 -7.27 -3.59
C ALA A 332 17.72 -7.61 -5.07
N LEU A 333 17.90 -6.65 -5.97
CA LEU A 333 17.74 -6.88 -7.41
C LEU A 333 18.83 -7.79 -7.95
N GLN A 334 20.08 -7.66 -7.49
CA GLN A 334 21.17 -8.58 -7.84
C GLN A 334 20.87 -10.04 -7.46
N GLN A 335 20.14 -10.27 -6.38
CA GLN A 335 19.77 -11.61 -5.94
C GLN A 335 18.62 -12.26 -6.74
N VAL A 336 17.76 -11.46 -7.38
CA VAL A 336 16.61 -11.97 -8.14
C VAL A 336 16.85 -12.03 -9.65
N CYS A 337 17.75 -11.20 -10.16
CA CYS A 337 18.06 -11.15 -11.58
C CYS A 337 19.19 -12.09 -11.96
N GLY A 338 19.14 -12.62 -13.18
CA GLY A 338 20.17 -13.48 -13.74
C GLY A 338 21.42 -12.72 -14.16
N GLN A 339 22.46 -13.47 -14.57
CA GLN A 339 23.78 -12.91 -14.93
C GLN A 339 23.77 -11.98 -16.16
N ARG A 340 22.66 -11.94 -16.91
CA ARG A 340 22.52 -11.09 -18.10
C ARG A 340 22.04 -9.68 -17.77
N VAL A 341 21.63 -9.44 -16.54
CA VAL A 341 21.20 -8.15 -16.04
C VAL A 341 22.35 -7.47 -15.32
N LYS A 342 22.65 -6.25 -15.71
CA LYS A 342 23.54 -5.33 -14.98
C LYS A 342 22.69 -4.39 -14.14
N ILE A 343 23.12 -4.07 -12.96
CA ILE A 343 22.46 -3.11 -12.06
C ILE A 343 23.43 -1.97 -11.77
#